data_416338f010723e945654da6caebfb587
#
_entry.id   416338f010723e945654da6caebfb587
#
_cell.length_a   1.000
_cell.length_b   1.000
_cell.length_c   1.000
_cell.angle_alpha   90.00
_cell.angle_beta   90.00
_cell.angle_gamma   90.00
#
_symmetry.space_group_name_H-M   'P 1'
#
loop_
_entity.id
_entity.type
_entity.pdbx_description
1 polymer ?
#
loop_
_entity_poly.entity_id
_entity_poly.type
_entity_poly.pdbx_seq_one_letter_code
_entity_poly.pdbx_strand_id
1 'polypeptide(L)'
;MPTAIRRPTRTLAPFAAGALLVNAVPHAVKGLTGERFPTPFASPPGVGLSSPTQNIAWGAVNLAAGAALLRGRSRTKSENIAAVAGGAVMAFGLAFYFGRLDLAGRD
;
A
#
# COMPACT_ATOMS: atom_id res chain seq x y z
N MET A 1 24.02 22.59 -13.60
CA MET A 1 23.10 22.12 -14.10
C MET A 1 21.92 22.38 -13.46
N PRO A 2 21.15 22.58 -14.03
CA PRO A 2 19.97 23.02 -13.48
C PRO A 2 19.33 21.99 -12.72
N THR A 3 20.08 21.46 -12.06
CA THR A 3 19.57 20.55 -11.24
C THR A 3 18.71 21.11 -10.28
N ALA A 4 18.72 22.37 -10.23
CA ALA A 4 17.85 22.99 -9.32
C ALA A 4 16.44 22.64 -9.60
N ILE A 5 16.18 22.11 -10.72
CA ILE A 5 14.87 21.78 -11.01
C ILE A 5 14.51 20.60 -10.23
N ARG A 6 13.75 20.83 -9.21
CA ARG A 6 13.25 19.76 -8.47
C ARG A 6 12.02 19.31 -9.10
N ARG A 7 12.02 18.15 -9.61
CA ARG A 7 10.81 17.62 -10.17
C ARG A 7 9.98 17.08 -9.06
N PRO A 8 8.75 17.52 -8.93
CA PRO A 8 7.87 16.97 -7.91
C PRO A 8 7.81 15.45 -7.99
N THR A 9 7.97 14.90 -9.20
CA THR A 9 7.94 13.47 -9.37
C THR A 9 9.07 12.76 -8.67
N ARG A 10 10.13 13.45 -8.26
CA ARG A 10 11.21 12.82 -7.55
C ARG A 10 10.76 12.24 -6.23
N THR A 11 9.79 12.85 -5.57
CA THR A 11 9.30 12.36 -4.31
C THR A 11 7.98 11.61 -4.47
N LEU A 12 7.28 11.80 -5.59
CA LEU A 12 6.01 11.13 -5.80
C LEU A 12 6.16 9.62 -5.90
N ALA A 13 7.13 9.13 -6.66
CA ALA A 13 7.30 7.70 -6.78
C ALA A 13 7.70 7.03 -5.46
N PRO A 14 8.68 7.56 -4.71
CA PRO A 14 8.97 6.99 -3.39
C PRO A 14 7.78 7.06 -2.43
N PHE A 15 7.04 8.17 -2.45
CA PHE A 15 5.85 8.28 -1.61
C PHE A 15 4.85 7.18 -1.96
N ALA A 16 4.56 7.02 -3.24
CA ALA A 16 3.63 5.99 -3.70
C ALA A 16 4.16 4.60 -3.35
N ALA A 17 5.47 4.39 -3.48
CA ALA A 17 6.07 3.11 -3.13
C ALA A 17 5.84 2.77 -1.67
N GLY A 18 6.08 3.72 -0.78
CA GLY A 18 5.85 3.51 0.64
C GLY A 18 4.40 3.16 0.93
N ALA A 19 3.48 3.88 0.28
CA ALA A 19 2.06 3.62 0.44
C ALA A 19 1.69 2.21 -0.03
N LEU A 20 2.20 1.80 -1.19
CA LEU A 20 1.91 0.48 -1.73
C LEU A 20 2.48 -0.64 -0.87
N LEU A 21 3.71 -0.46 -0.38
CA LEU A 21 4.33 -1.48 0.46
C LEU A 21 3.53 -1.67 1.75
N VAL A 22 3.08 -0.58 2.36
CA VAL A 22 2.29 -0.66 3.58
C VAL A 22 0.92 -1.28 3.27
N ASN A 23 0.32 -0.91 2.13
CA ASN A 23 -0.98 -1.46 1.77
C ASN A 23 -0.92 -2.97 1.52
N ALA A 24 0.24 -3.48 1.13
CA ALA A 24 0.41 -4.91 0.95
C ALA A 24 0.25 -5.69 2.26
N VAL A 25 0.60 -5.05 3.37
CA VAL A 25 0.67 -5.75 4.66
C VAL A 25 -0.67 -6.35 5.12
N PRO A 26 -1.76 -5.57 5.21
CA PRO A 26 -3.01 -6.18 5.69
C PRO A 26 -3.52 -7.28 4.78
N HIS A 27 -3.36 -7.13 3.47
CA HIS A 27 -3.82 -8.15 2.54
C HIS A 27 -3.00 -9.42 2.66
N ALA A 28 -1.67 -9.29 2.78
CA ALA A 28 -0.81 -10.45 2.95
C ALA A 28 -1.07 -11.15 4.28
N VAL A 29 -1.19 -10.39 5.36
CA VAL A 29 -1.43 -10.97 6.67
C VAL A 29 -2.77 -11.68 6.72
N LYS A 30 -3.82 -11.03 6.25
CA LYS A 30 -5.14 -11.66 6.25
C LYS A 30 -5.17 -12.90 5.39
N GLY A 31 -4.60 -12.79 4.19
CA GLY A 31 -4.57 -13.93 3.29
C GLY A 31 -3.81 -15.12 3.87
N LEU A 32 -2.64 -14.84 4.47
CA LEU A 32 -1.81 -15.89 5.04
C LEU A 32 -2.43 -16.54 6.26
N THR A 33 -3.32 -15.86 6.94
CA THR A 33 -4.00 -16.43 8.09
C THR A 33 -5.37 -17.00 7.72
N GLY A 34 -5.67 -17.07 6.42
CA GLY A 34 -6.92 -17.68 5.97
C GLY A 34 -8.16 -16.83 6.18
N GLU A 35 -7.98 -15.52 6.34
CA GLU A 35 -9.10 -14.63 6.59
C GLU A 35 -9.50 -13.87 5.34
N ARG A 36 -10.80 -13.60 5.23
CA ARG A 36 -11.32 -12.77 4.14
C ARG A 36 -11.16 -11.31 4.50
N PHE A 37 -11.00 -10.48 3.48
CA PHE A 37 -10.70 -9.07 3.73
C PHE A 37 -11.09 -8.26 2.51
N PRO A 38 -11.50 -6.98 2.67
CA PRO A 38 -11.92 -6.18 1.53
C PRO A 38 -10.78 -5.89 0.57
N THR A 39 -11.12 -5.85 -0.73
CA THR A 39 -10.19 -5.42 -1.78
C THR A 39 -10.94 -4.47 -2.70
N PRO A 40 -10.20 -3.71 -3.53
CA PRO A 40 -10.85 -2.80 -4.48
C PRO A 40 -11.74 -3.51 -5.50
N PHE A 41 -11.49 -4.81 -5.74
CA PHE A 41 -12.27 -5.57 -6.71
C PHE A 41 -13.33 -6.45 -6.07
N ALA A 42 -13.56 -6.29 -4.78
CA ALA A 42 -14.66 -6.99 -4.12
C ALA A 42 -15.98 -6.33 -4.46
N SER A 43 -17.08 -6.92 -4.07
CA SER A 43 -18.39 -6.36 -4.28
C SER A 43 -19.07 -6.14 -2.94
N PRO A 44 -19.35 -4.89 -2.56
CA PRO A 44 -18.94 -3.65 -3.24
C PRO A 44 -17.44 -3.41 -3.10
N PRO A 45 -16.85 -2.66 -4.04
CA PRO A 45 -15.41 -2.41 -3.98
C PRO A 45 -14.97 -1.81 -2.65
N GLY A 46 -13.93 -2.37 -2.09
CA GLY A 46 -13.38 -1.87 -0.84
C GLY A 46 -14.22 -2.17 0.39
N VAL A 47 -15.37 -2.81 0.23
CA VAL A 47 -16.30 -3.10 1.34
C VAL A 47 -16.59 -4.58 1.44
N GLY A 48 -16.88 -5.21 0.31
CA GLY A 48 -17.12 -6.65 0.28
C GLY A 48 -15.85 -7.40 0.61
N LEU A 49 -15.96 -8.68 0.91
CA LEU A 49 -14.83 -9.49 1.34
C LEU A 49 -14.32 -10.36 0.19
N SER A 50 -13.05 -10.22 -0.12
CA SER A 50 -12.38 -11.10 -1.07
C SER A 50 -11.81 -12.29 -0.31
N SER A 51 -11.51 -13.35 -1.03
CA SER A 51 -11.00 -14.58 -0.42
C SER A 51 -9.58 -14.40 0.10
N PRO A 52 -9.12 -15.30 0.97
CA PRO A 52 -7.73 -15.26 1.41
C PRO A 52 -6.74 -15.31 0.23
N THR A 53 -7.00 -16.15 -0.76
CA THR A 53 -6.10 -16.26 -1.92
C THR A 53 -6.08 -14.95 -2.71
N GLN A 54 -7.23 -14.33 -2.90
CA GLN A 54 -7.30 -13.05 -3.60
C GLN A 54 -6.54 -11.98 -2.84
N ASN A 55 -6.58 -12.03 -1.51
CA ASN A 55 -5.85 -11.07 -0.70
C ASN A 55 -4.35 -11.29 -0.78
N ILE A 56 -3.89 -12.53 -0.82
CA ILE A 56 -2.47 -12.81 -1.04
C ILE A 56 -2.03 -12.24 -2.39
N ALA A 57 -2.82 -12.48 -3.43
CA ALA A 57 -2.49 -11.98 -4.76
C ALA A 57 -2.45 -10.46 -4.78
N TRP A 58 -3.43 -9.82 -4.16
CA TRP A 58 -3.47 -8.37 -4.11
C TRP A 58 -2.31 -7.78 -3.32
N GLY A 59 -1.96 -8.42 -2.20
CA GLY A 59 -0.80 -8.04 -1.43
C GLY A 59 0.49 -8.14 -2.25
N ALA A 60 0.62 -9.24 -3.03
CA ALA A 60 1.78 -9.44 -3.88
C ALA A 60 1.88 -8.36 -4.96
N VAL A 61 0.76 -7.97 -5.56
CA VAL A 61 0.74 -6.91 -6.56
C VAL A 61 1.21 -5.59 -5.94
N ASN A 62 0.71 -5.26 -4.77
CA ASN A 62 1.11 -4.03 -4.09
C ASN A 62 2.59 -4.05 -3.72
N LEU A 63 3.07 -5.18 -3.24
CA LEU A 63 4.47 -5.33 -2.87
C LEU A 63 5.36 -5.18 -4.11
N ALA A 64 5.00 -5.85 -5.20
CA ALA A 64 5.79 -5.79 -6.43
C ALA A 64 5.80 -4.37 -7.00
N ALA A 65 4.65 -3.70 -7.01
CA ALA A 65 4.57 -2.35 -7.53
C ALA A 65 5.39 -1.38 -6.69
N GLY A 66 5.29 -1.50 -5.36
CA GLY A 66 6.07 -0.65 -4.47
C GLY A 66 7.56 -0.88 -4.63
N ALA A 67 7.97 -2.15 -4.71
CA ALA A 67 9.37 -2.47 -4.91
C ALA A 67 9.88 -1.97 -6.26
N ALA A 68 9.06 -2.08 -7.30
CA ALA A 68 9.45 -1.61 -8.63
C ALA A 68 9.67 -0.11 -8.64
N LEU A 69 8.86 0.65 -7.90
CA LEU A 69 9.02 2.10 -7.85
C LEU A 69 10.28 2.52 -7.10
N LEU A 70 10.82 1.64 -6.26
CA LEU A 70 12.02 1.95 -5.50
C LEU A 70 13.30 1.42 -6.13
N ARG A 71 13.18 0.51 -7.09
CA ARG A 71 14.39 -0.11 -7.59
C ARG A 71 15.17 0.86 -8.48
N GLY A 72 16.43 0.54 -8.68
CA GLY A 72 17.29 1.30 -9.55
C GLY A 72 18.35 2.02 -8.78
N ARG A 73 18.45 3.31 -9.04
CA ARG A 73 19.53 4.08 -8.46
C ARG A 73 19.33 4.34 -6.97
N SER A 74 20.37 4.82 -6.35
CA SER A 74 20.31 5.21 -4.96
C SER A 74 19.31 6.33 -4.76
N ARG A 75 18.67 6.32 -3.63
CA ARG A 75 17.70 7.34 -3.30
C ARG A 75 18.31 8.41 -2.43
N THR A 76 17.85 9.64 -2.61
CA THR A 76 18.27 10.75 -1.78
C THR A 76 17.56 10.67 -0.42
N LYS A 77 18.05 11.48 0.51
CA LYS A 77 17.41 11.55 1.81
C LYS A 77 15.95 11.99 1.69
N SER A 78 15.69 12.97 0.83
CA SER A 78 14.31 13.44 0.61
C SER A 78 13.44 12.34 0.07
N GLU A 79 13.96 11.53 -0.83
CA GLU A 79 13.20 10.42 -1.40
C GLU A 79 12.91 9.35 -0.34
N ASN A 80 13.86 9.09 0.54
CA ASN A 80 13.63 8.14 1.62
C ASN A 80 12.58 8.66 2.60
N ILE A 81 12.65 9.95 2.91
CA ILE A 81 11.65 10.55 3.77
C ILE A 81 10.27 10.47 3.11
N ALA A 82 10.20 10.70 1.81
CA ALA A 82 8.93 10.60 1.09
C ALA A 82 8.36 9.18 1.17
N ALA A 83 9.21 8.17 1.06
CA ALA A 83 8.75 6.79 1.15
C ALA A 83 8.18 6.50 2.54
N VAL A 84 8.86 6.94 3.59
CA VAL A 84 8.37 6.75 4.95
C VAL A 84 7.06 7.50 5.14
N ALA A 85 6.98 8.72 4.61
CA ALA A 85 5.76 9.52 4.72
C ALA A 85 4.59 8.83 4.01
N GLY A 86 4.83 8.29 2.82
CA GLY A 86 3.80 7.57 2.09
C GLY A 86 3.30 6.36 2.86
N GLY A 87 4.22 5.62 3.45
CA GLY A 87 3.87 4.47 4.27
C GLY A 87 3.05 4.89 5.49
N ALA A 88 3.45 5.97 6.15
CA ALA A 88 2.73 6.45 7.33
C ALA A 88 1.32 6.91 6.98
N VAL A 89 1.19 7.68 5.90
CA VAL A 89 -0.12 8.14 5.45
C VAL A 89 -1.02 6.95 5.15
N MET A 90 -0.47 5.96 4.45
CA MET A 90 -1.24 4.77 4.13
C MET A 90 -1.65 4.02 5.40
N ALA A 91 -0.72 3.84 6.34
CA ALA A 91 -1.00 3.10 7.57
C ALA A 91 -2.16 3.73 8.35
N PHE A 92 -2.09 5.04 8.55
CA PHE A 92 -3.15 5.73 9.29
C PHE A 92 -4.45 5.74 8.50
N GLY A 93 -4.36 5.93 7.18
CA GLY A 93 -5.53 5.91 6.33
C GLY A 93 -6.24 4.56 6.36
N LEU A 94 -5.47 3.47 6.31
CA LEU A 94 -6.05 2.13 6.36
C LEU A 94 -6.68 1.85 7.72
N ALA A 95 -6.00 2.24 8.79
CA ALA A 95 -6.55 2.03 10.13
C ALA A 95 -7.89 2.74 10.28
N PHE A 96 -7.96 3.97 9.79
CA PHE A 96 -9.20 4.74 9.84
C PHE A 96 -10.28 4.08 8.98
N TYR A 97 -9.93 3.73 7.74
CA TYR A 97 -10.89 3.18 6.80
C TYR A 97 -11.44 1.83 7.26
N PHE A 98 -10.54 0.90 7.56
CA PHE A 98 -10.98 -0.44 7.96
C PHE A 98 -11.61 -0.43 9.34
N GLY A 99 -11.19 0.49 10.20
CA GLY A 99 -11.84 0.64 11.49
C GLY A 99 -13.30 1.01 11.36
N ARG A 100 -13.63 1.77 10.33
CA ARG A 100 -15.03 2.16 10.13
C ARG A 100 -15.89 1.05 9.53
N LEU A 101 -15.28 0.07 8.91
CA LEU A 101 -16.04 -1.00 8.28
C LEU A 101 -16.54 -2.05 9.27
N ASP A 102 -16.03 -2.00 10.52
CA ASP A 102 -16.48 -2.95 11.54
C ASP A 102 -16.41 -4.38 11.03
N LEU A 103 -15.21 -4.83 10.72
CA LEU A 103 -15.02 -6.16 10.16
C LEU A 103 -15.15 -7.28 11.16
N ALA A 104 -15.19 -6.98 12.45
CA ALA A 104 -15.13 -8.00 13.49
C ALA A 104 -16.24 -9.05 13.40
N GLY A 105 -17.42 -8.72 13.00
CA GLY A 105 -18.49 -9.69 12.91
C GLY A 105 -18.74 -10.22 11.52
N ARG A 106 -17.86 -9.94 10.58
CA ARG A 106 -18.06 -10.31 9.19
C ARG A 106 -17.23 -11.51 8.83
N ASP A 107 -17.78 -12.32 8.00
CA ASP A 107 -17.08 -13.48 7.52
C ASP A 107 -17.43 -13.85 6.14
#